data_87996e33f4811844fb1d1edd5cefb5c2
#
_entry.id   87996e33f4811844fb1d1edd5cefb5c2
#
_cell.length_a   1.000
_cell.length_b   1.000
_cell.length_c   1.000
_cell.angle_alpha   90.00
_cell.angle_beta   90.00
_cell.angle_gamma   90.00
#
_symmetry.space_group_name_H-M   'P 1'
#
loop_
_entity.id
_entity.type
_entity.pdbx_description
1 polymer ?
#
loop_
_entity_poly.entity_id
_entity_poly.type
_entity_poly.pdbx_seq_one_letter_code
_entity_poly.pdbx_strand_id
1 'polypeptide(L)'
;RSAHQAIGFLMQQGVENADCISLAAGLVDEDSLPVEIVREAVAELLSDADSGRKLLQYGITPGPEHLRRDFRKNLARLEQRDDELIDLPLSQLMLTTGSQQLLSLVTQALFNPGDICLVAAPTYFVYIDVLQAAGATIVPVIADANGMRPDSLAAEFAKIQSEGKLDRVRLVYVVSDFDNPSGVSVSAERRPE
;
A
#
# COMPACT_ATOMS: atom_id res chain seq x y z
N ARG A 1 4.10 17.11 18.48
CA ARG A 1 4.05 16.38 17.18
C ARG A 1 3.58 14.92 17.29
N SER A 2 3.52 14.33 18.48
CA SER A 2 3.11 12.92 18.72
C SER A 2 1.74 12.78 19.40
N ALA A 3 0.93 13.82 19.48
CA ALA A 3 -0.27 13.86 20.32
C ALA A 3 -1.52 13.19 19.71
N HIS A 4 -1.44 12.60 18.52
CA HIS A 4 -2.61 12.07 17.81
C HIS A 4 -2.51 10.61 17.36
N GLN A 5 -1.63 9.82 17.95
CA GLN A 5 -1.55 8.38 17.66
C GLN A 5 -2.47 7.57 18.58
N ALA A 6 -3.75 7.93 18.64
CA ALA A 6 -4.74 7.14 19.40
C ALA A 6 -4.75 5.67 18.95
N ILE A 7 -4.53 5.43 17.66
CA ILE A 7 -4.49 4.08 17.09
C ILE A 7 -3.21 3.33 17.49
N GLY A 8 -2.06 3.99 17.49
CA GLY A 8 -0.82 3.38 17.98
C GLY A 8 -0.93 2.95 19.44
N PHE A 9 -1.56 3.78 20.27
CA PHE A 9 -1.85 3.45 21.66
C PHE A 9 -2.82 2.27 21.77
N LEU A 10 -3.92 2.26 21.00
CA LEU A 10 -4.90 1.18 21.02
C LEU A 10 -4.30 -0.15 20.54
N MET A 11 -3.46 -0.12 19.49
CA MET A 11 -2.75 -1.29 19.02
C MET A 11 -1.78 -1.83 20.09
N GLN A 12 -1.03 -0.95 20.73
CA GLN A 12 -0.13 -1.32 21.83
C GLN A 12 -0.91 -1.98 22.98
N GLN A 13 -2.03 -1.39 23.39
CA GLN A 13 -2.88 -1.99 24.43
C GLN A 13 -3.44 -3.36 24.03
N GLY A 14 -3.81 -3.54 22.77
CA GLY A 14 -4.32 -4.81 22.24
C GLY A 14 -3.25 -5.91 22.19
N VAL A 15 -1.98 -5.55 22.02
CA VAL A 15 -0.86 -6.50 21.99
C VAL A 15 -0.32 -6.81 23.40
N GLU A 16 -0.21 -5.79 24.26
CA GLU A 16 0.39 -5.93 25.60
C GLU A 16 -0.57 -6.51 26.64
N ASN A 17 -1.89 -6.45 26.41
CA ASN A 17 -2.89 -6.94 27.36
C ASN A 17 -3.45 -8.28 26.88
N ALA A 18 -2.91 -9.37 27.40
CA ALA A 18 -3.30 -10.75 27.06
C ALA A 18 -4.77 -11.08 27.40
N ASP A 19 -5.41 -10.34 28.31
CA ASP A 19 -6.81 -10.55 28.70
C ASP A 19 -7.79 -9.74 27.81
N CYS A 20 -7.27 -8.94 26.87
CA CYS A 20 -8.06 -8.10 25.98
C CYS A 20 -8.40 -8.85 24.68
N ILE A 21 -9.68 -9.06 24.43
CA ILE A 21 -10.15 -9.46 23.09
C ILE A 21 -10.09 -8.22 22.20
N SER A 22 -8.98 -8.06 21.45
CA SER A 22 -8.76 -6.89 20.61
C SER A 22 -9.52 -7.01 19.30
N LEU A 23 -10.36 -6.01 19.00
CA LEU A 23 -10.97 -5.78 17.69
C LEU A 23 -10.32 -4.59 16.96
N ALA A 24 -9.26 -4.01 17.54
CA ALA A 24 -8.61 -2.80 17.02
C ALA A 24 -7.44 -3.09 16.07
N ALA A 25 -6.82 -4.26 16.16
CA ALA A 25 -5.68 -4.63 15.33
C ALA A 25 -6.07 -5.79 14.41
N GLY A 26 -5.98 -5.60 13.10
CA GLY A 26 -6.13 -6.66 12.10
C GLY A 26 -4.86 -7.52 12.03
N LEU A 27 -4.51 -8.18 13.11
CA LEU A 27 -3.40 -9.14 13.15
C LEU A 27 -3.76 -10.39 12.34
N VAL A 28 -2.76 -10.94 11.67
CA VAL A 28 -2.90 -12.23 10.99
C VAL A 28 -2.98 -13.33 12.05
N ASP A 29 -3.84 -14.32 11.83
CA ASP A 29 -3.93 -15.51 12.66
C ASP A 29 -2.56 -16.21 12.75
N GLU A 30 -2.07 -16.41 13.97
CA GLU A 30 -0.71 -16.90 14.23
C GLU A 30 -0.48 -18.29 13.66
N ASP A 31 -1.49 -19.17 13.69
CA ASP A 31 -1.39 -20.54 13.17
C ASP A 31 -1.29 -20.59 11.65
N SER A 32 -1.73 -19.54 10.97
CA SER A 32 -1.64 -19.41 9.50
C SER A 32 -0.31 -18.85 9.01
N LEU A 33 0.55 -18.36 9.91
CA LEU A 33 1.84 -17.78 9.52
C LEU A 33 2.78 -18.87 8.95
N PRO A 34 3.40 -18.66 7.77
CA PRO A 34 4.13 -19.68 7.03
C PRO A 34 5.57 -19.88 7.57
N VAL A 35 5.72 -20.16 8.86
CA VAL A 35 7.03 -20.24 9.55
C VAL A 35 7.94 -21.28 8.91
N GLU A 36 7.42 -22.48 8.63
CA GLU A 36 8.22 -23.57 8.08
C GLU A 36 8.69 -23.26 6.66
N ILE A 37 7.81 -22.73 5.80
CA ILE A 37 8.16 -22.34 4.41
C ILE A 37 9.25 -21.27 4.43
N VAL A 38 9.14 -20.28 5.31
CA VAL A 38 10.16 -19.22 5.44
C VAL A 38 11.47 -19.78 5.93
N ARG A 39 11.45 -20.67 6.94
CA ARG A 39 12.65 -21.32 7.46
C ARG A 39 13.39 -22.13 6.41
N GLU A 40 12.66 -22.95 5.65
CA GLU A 40 13.23 -23.76 4.56
C GLU A 40 13.83 -22.87 3.45
N ALA A 41 13.10 -21.85 3.01
CA ALA A 41 13.59 -20.92 2.00
C ALA A 41 14.87 -20.17 2.43
N VAL A 42 14.92 -19.72 3.68
CA VAL A 42 16.13 -19.07 4.23
C VAL A 42 17.30 -20.08 4.34
N ALA A 43 17.04 -21.30 4.80
CA ALA A 43 18.05 -22.33 4.87
C ALA A 43 18.63 -22.69 3.49
N GLU A 44 17.78 -22.80 2.47
CA GLU A 44 18.20 -23.03 1.09
C GLU A 44 19.06 -21.88 0.55
N LEU A 45 18.60 -20.64 0.71
CA LEU A 45 19.30 -19.45 0.22
C LEU A 45 20.67 -19.25 0.87
N LEU A 46 20.85 -19.68 2.12
CA LEU A 46 22.11 -19.55 2.85
C LEU A 46 22.95 -20.85 2.87
N SER A 47 22.51 -21.91 2.19
CA SER A 47 23.20 -23.20 2.18
C SER A 47 24.58 -23.13 1.54
N ASP A 48 24.78 -22.27 0.52
CA ASP A 48 26.08 -21.98 -0.08
C ASP A 48 26.63 -20.65 0.45
N ALA A 49 27.85 -20.69 0.99
CA ALA A 49 28.46 -19.54 1.65
C ALA A 49 28.74 -18.37 0.69
N ASP A 50 29.05 -18.63 -0.58
CA ASP A 50 29.33 -17.57 -1.55
C ASP A 50 28.06 -16.88 -2.01
N SER A 51 27.00 -17.62 -2.25
CA SER A 51 25.66 -17.10 -2.54
C SER A 51 25.09 -16.37 -1.32
N GLY A 52 25.22 -16.94 -0.14
CA GLY A 52 24.77 -16.32 1.12
C GLY A 52 25.43 -14.96 1.37
N ARG A 53 26.75 -14.84 1.15
CA ARG A 53 27.44 -13.54 1.28
C ARG A 53 26.90 -12.49 0.31
N LYS A 54 26.56 -12.86 -0.92
CA LYS A 54 25.98 -11.95 -1.91
C LYS A 54 24.57 -11.50 -1.50
N LEU A 55 23.77 -12.40 -0.93
CA LEU A 55 22.42 -12.08 -0.47
C LEU A 55 22.43 -11.13 0.73
N LEU A 56 23.43 -11.23 1.60
CA LEU A 56 23.60 -10.39 2.79
C LEU A 56 24.32 -9.06 2.50
N GLN A 57 24.78 -8.83 1.27
CA GLN A 57 25.46 -7.59 0.88
C GLN A 57 24.45 -6.49 0.54
N TYR A 58 24.92 -5.25 0.49
CA TYR A 58 24.11 -4.12 0.02
C TYR A 58 23.49 -4.40 -1.35
N GLY A 59 22.18 -4.17 -1.45
CA GLY A 59 21.45 -4.24 -2.71
C GLY A 59 21.56 -2.96 -3.54
N ILE A 60 20.92 -2.98 -4.71
CA ILE A 60 20.72 -1.80 -5.57
C ILE A 60 19.34 -1.20 -5.32
N THR A 61 19.19 0.11 -5.55
CA THR A 61 17.96 0.86 -5.24
C THR A 61 16.66 0.22 -5.75
N PRO A 62 16.55 -0.25 -7.02
CA PRO A 62 15.33 -0.88 -7.49
C PRO A 62 15.13 -2.32 -7.01
N GLY A 63 16.10 -2.89 -6.31
CA GLY A 63 16.11 -4.30 -5.92
C GLY A 63 16.72 -5.24 -6.98
N PRO A 64 17.06 -6.47 -6.62
CA PRO A 64 17.72 -7.44 -7.52
C PRO A 64 16.91 -7.68 -8.80
N GLU A 65 17.57 -7.63 -9.95
CA GLU A 65 16.91 -7.76 -11.25
C GLU A 65 16.21 -9.11 -11.42
N HIS A 66 16.84 -10.20 -10.99
CA HIS A 66 16.25 -11.53 -11.08
C HIS A 66 14.92 -11.61 -10.30
N LEU A 67 14.86 -11.06 -9.09
CA LEU A 67 13.64 -11.04 -8.29
C LEU A 67 12.53 -10.20 -8.94
N ARG A 68 12.87 -9.04 -9.52
CA ARG A 68 11.92 -8.21 -10.26
C ARG A 68 11.40 -8.93 -11.51
N ARG A 69 12.25 -9.70 -12.19
CA ARG A 69 11.86 -10.54 -13.33
C ARG A 69 10.92 -11.65 -12.91
N ASP A 70 11.22 -12.33 -11.81
CA ASP A 70 10.38 -13.41 -11.30
C ASP A 70 9.03 -12.88 -10.80
N PHE A 71 9.03 -11.69 -10.18
CA PHE A 71 7.78 -11.00 -9.84
C PHE A 71 6.92 -10.72 -11.07
N ARG A 72 7.52 -10.17 -12.16
CA ARG A 72 6.81 -9.91 -13.41
C ARG A 72 6.24 -11.20 -14.03
N LYS A 73 7.00 -12.30 -14.04
CA LYS A 73 6.52 -13.60 -14.50
C LYS A 73 5.36 -14.11 -13.64
N ASN A 74 5.45 -13.95 -12.32
CA ASN A 74 4.35 -14.35 -11.44
C ASN A 74 3.09 -13.51 -11.69
N LEU A 75 3.24 -12.21 -11.93
CA LEU A 75 2.14 -11.35 -12.31
C LEU A 75 1.50 -11.81 -13.62
N ALA A 76 2.31 -12.11 -14.65
CA ALA A 76 1.82 -12.66 -15.92
C ALA A 76 0.99 -13.94 -15.72
N ARG A 77 1.49 -14.84 -14.88
CA ARG A 77 0.79 -16.08 -14.54
C ARG A 77 -0.55 -15.83 -13.85
N LEU A 78 -0.59 -14.88 -12.91
CA LEU A 78 -1.83 -14.52 -12.21
C LEU A 78 -2.87 -13.88 -13.15
N GLU A 79 -2.40 -13.06 -14.09
CA GLU A 79 -3.22 -12.41 -15.11
C GLU A 79 -3.59 -13.36 -16.27
N GLN A 80 -3.11 -14.61 -16.25
CA GLN A 80 -3.27 -15.59 -17.33
C GLN A 80 -2.80 -15.05 -18.70
N ARG A 81 -1.71 -14.29 -18.70
CA ARG A 81 -1.10 -13.67 -19.89
C ARG A 81 0.34 -14.17 -20.06
N ASP A 82 0.80 -14.13 -21.30
CA ASP A 82 2.23 -14.33 -21.55
C ASP A 82 3.06 -13.20 -20.96
N ASP A 83 4.26 -13.50 -20.42
CA ASP A 83 5.14 -12.53 -19.80
C ASP A 83 5.48 -11.34 -20.74
N GLU A 84 5.58 -11.61 -22.05
CA GLU A 84 5.84 -10.61 -23.09
C GLU A 84 4.66 -9.65 -23.33
N LEU A 85 3.44 -10.05 -22.96
CA LEU A 85 2.23 -9.24 -23.11
C LEU A 85 1.99 -8.31 -21.92
N ILE A 86 2.78 -8.43 -20.86
CA ILE A 86 2.76 -7.46 -19.76
C ILE A 86 3.68 -6.30 -20.11
N ASP A 87 3.07 -5.18 -20.48
CA ASP A 87 3.78 -3.93 -20.75
C ASP A 87 4.27 -3.28 -19.44
N LEU A 88 5.18 -3.99 -18.76
CA LEU A 88 5.82 -3.52 -17.54
C LEU A 88 7.34 -3.73 -17.65
N PRO A 89 8.07 -2.73 -18.16
CA PRO A 89 9.52 -2.78 -18.21
C PRO A 89 10.12 -2.93 -16.81
N LEU A 90 11.16 -3.73 -16.66
CA LEU A 90 11.84 -3.92 -15.36
C LEU A 90 12.38 -2.60 -14.77
N SER A 91 12.64 -1.60 -15.62
CA SER A 91 13.06 -0.25 -15.19
C SER A 91 11.95 0.51 -14.44
N GLN A 92 10.70 0.11 -14.59
CA GLN A 92 9.54 0.69 -13.91
C GLN A 92 9.10 -0.12 -12.68
N LEU A 93 9.85 -1.16 -12.34
CA LEU A 93 9.55 -2.05 -11.23
C LEU A 93 10.60 -1.86 -10.13
N MET A 94 10.15 -1.53 -8.93
CA MET A 94 10.99 -1.36 -7.76
C MET A 94 10.45 -2.19 -6.60
N LEU A 95 11.33 -2.85 -5.88
CA LEU A 95 10.99 -3.58 -4.66
C LEU A 95 11.08 -2.65 -3.46
N THR A 96 10.11 -2.76 -2.56
CA THR A 96 10.08 -2.00 -1.31
C THR A 96 9.91 -2.94 -0.12
N THR A 97 10.27 -2.46 1.07
CA THR A 97 10.03 -3.18 2.32
C THR A 97 8.57 -3.00 2.74
N GLY A 98 7.69 -3.68 2.01
CA GLY A 98 6.24 -3.59 2.19
C GLY A 98 5.62 -2.31 1.62
N SER A 99 4.27 -2.29 1.58
CA SER A 99 3.48 -1.18 1.04
C SER A 99 3.68 0.14 1.81
N GLN A 100 3.94 0.07 3.11
CA GLN A 100 4.12 1.27 3.94
C GLN A 100 5.35 2.09 3.51
N GLN A 101 6.44 1.44 3.13
CA GLN A 101 7.60 2.15 2.57
C GLN A 101 7.25 2.79 1.23
N LEU A 102 6.53 2.07 0.35
CA LEU A 102 6.09 2.62 -0.93
C LEU A 102 5.23 3.88 -0.73
N LEU A 103 4.21 3.82 0.13
CA LEU A 103 3.33 4.94 0.43
C LEU A 103 4.12 6.16 0.93
N SER A 104 5.09 5.94 1.82
CA SER A 104 5.97 7.00 2.34
C SER A 104 6.84 7.61 1.23
N LEU A 105 7.44 6.79 0.37
CA LEU A 105 8.28 7.25 -0.74
C LEU A 105 7.47 8.04 -1.79
N VAL A 106 6.30 7.54 -2.17
CA VAL A 106 5.39 8.22 -3.11
C VAL A 106 4.97 9.58 -2.56
N THR A 107 4.61 9.62 -1.27
CA THR A 107 4.24 10.88 -0.63
C THR A 107 5.41 11.88 -0.63
N GLN A 108 6.61 11.44 -0.26
CA GLN A 108 7.80 12.32 -0.27
C GLN A 108 8.17 12.80 -1.67
N ALA A 109 7.94 11.98 -2.70
CA ALA A 109 8.29 12.32 -4.08
C ALA A 109 7.28 13.28 -4.74
N LEU A 110 6.00 13.17 -4.38
CA LEU A 110 4.92 13.86 -5.10
C LEU A 110 4.35 15.08 -4.35
N PHE A 111 4.45 15.14 -3.03
CA PHE A 111 3.73 16.13 -2.23
C PHE A 111 4.62 17.24 -1.68
N ASN A 112 4.14 18.46 -1.80
CA ASN A 112 4.55 19.60 -1.00
C ASN A 112 3.44 19.95 0.02
N PRO A 113 3.74 20.67 1.11
CA PRO A 113 2.72 21.14 2.03
C PRO A 113 1.61 21.91 1.30
N GLY A 114 0.36 21.54 1.57
CA GLY A 114 -0.84 22.10 0.93
C GLY A 114 -1.24 21.43 -0.38
N ASP A 115 -0.48 20.47 -0.90
CA ASP A 115 -0.94 19.65 -2.02
C ASP A 115 -2.07 18.71 -1.59
N ILE A 116 -2.90 18.29 -2.53
CA ILE A 116 -4.17 17.60 -2.28
C ILE A 116 -4.05 16.11 -2.61
N CYS A 117 -4.50 15.27 -1.70
CA CYS A 117 -4.76 13.85 -1.92
C CYS A 117 -6.26 13.58 -1.73
N LEU A 118 -6.92 13.02 -2.76
CA LEU A 118 -8.26 12.48 -2.62
C LEU A 118 -8.16 11.02 -2.15
N VAL A 119 -8.94 10.65 -1.14
CA VAL A 119 -8.89 9.31 -0.55
C VAL A 119 -10.28 8.71 -0.45
N ALA A 120 -10.44 7.42 -0.70
CA ALA A 120 -11.70 6.73 -0.37
C ALA A 120 -11.99 6.88 1.13
N ALA A 121 -13.25 7.04 1.50
CA ALA A 121 -13.65 7.19 2.90
C ALA A 121 -14.73 6.16 3.25
N PRO A 122 -14.45 5.27 4.23
CA PRO A 122 -13.21 5.12 5.00
C PRO A 122 -12.06 4.55 4.17
N THR A 123 -10.82 4.60 4.66
CA THR A 123 -9.63 4.01 4.03
C THR A 123 -8.52 3.71 5.06
N TYR A 124 -7.40 3.18 4.59
CA TYR A 124 -6.26 2.80 5.42
C TYR A 124 -5.68 3.99 6.18
N PHE A 125 -5.94 4.03 7.48
CA PHE A 125 -5.64 5.17 8.33
C PHE A 125 -4.14 5.48 8.46
N VAL A 126 -3.25 4.47 8.37
CA VAL A 126 -1.80 4.69 8.48
C VAL A 126 -1.30 5.57 7.33
N TYR A 127 -1.93 5.48 6.15
CA TYR A 127 -1.59 6.38 5.05
C TYR A 127 -2.07 7.81 5.29
N ILE A 128 -3.20 7.98 5.99
CA ILE A 128 -3.67 9.31 6.41
C ILE A 128 -2.62 10.01 7.28
N ASP A 129 -2.00 9.29 8.22
CA ASP A 129 -0.94 9.83 9.07
C ASP A 129 0.30 10.26 8.25
N VAL A 130 0.69 9.47 7.24
CA VAL A 130 1.79 9.82 6.33
C VAL A 130 1.51 11.09 5.54
N LEU A 131 0.30 11.21 4.99
CA LEU A 131 -0.15 12.40 4.26
C LEU A 131 -0.18 13.65 5.15
N GLN A 132 -0.72 13.52 6.37
CA GLN A 132 -0.75 14.59 7.35
C GLN A 132 0.67 15.05 7.76
N ALA A 133 1.58 14.10 7.96
CA ALA A 133 2.98 14.40 8.27
C ALA A 133 3.69 15.17 7.15
N ALA A 134 3.31 14.93 5.89
CA ALA A 134 3.78 15.66 4.72
C ALA A 134 3.11 17.05 4.56
N GLY A 135 2.11 17.37 5.37
CA GLY A 135 1.33 18.62 5.26
C GLY A 135 0.34 18.61 4.10
N ALA A 136 -0.04 17.44 3.59
CA ALA A 136 -1.04 17.32 2.53
C ALA A 136 -2.44 17.65 3.03
N THR A 137 -3.25 18.22 2.14
CA THR A 137 -4.70 18.39 2.32
C THR A 137 -5.40 17.11 1.87
N ILE A 138 -6.10 16.47 2.81
CA ILE A 138 -6.80 15.20 2.55
C ILE A 138 -8.26 15.51 2.25
N VAL A 139 -8.73 15.07 1.08
CA VAL A 139 -10.12 15.23 0.63
C VAL A 139 -10.79 13.85 0.60
N PRO A 140 -11.77 13.60 1.50
CA PRO A 140 -12.48 12.34 1.51
C PRO A 140 -13.46 12.24 0.34
N VAL A 141 -13.46 11.11 -0.34
CA VAL A 141 -14.41 10.75 -1.40
C VAL A 141 -15.30 9.63 -0.90
N ILE A 142 -16.61 9.78 -1.03
CA ILE A 142 -17.59 8.80 -0.55
C ILE A 142 -17.34 7.45 -1.23
N ALA A 143 -17.34 6.38 -0.42
CA ALA A 143 -17.32 5.00 -0.87
C ALA A 143 -18.62 4.29 -0.42
N ASP A 144 -18.98 3.22 -1.15
CA ASP A 144 -20.14 2.37 -0.85
C ASP A 144 -19.74 0.89 -0.95
N ALA A 145 -20.71 -0.01 -0.99
CA ALA A 145 -20.46 -1.46 -1.09
C ALA A 145 -19.73 -1.89 -2.38
N ASN A 146 -19.56 -1.00 -3.36
CA ASN A 146 -18.85 -1.24 -4.60
C ASN A 146 -17.52 -0.44 -4.69
N GLY A 147 -17.05 0.14 -3.59
CA GLY A 147 -15.82 0.94 -3.51
C GLY A 147 -16.03 2.45 -3.64
N MET A 148 -14.97 3.19 -3.96
CA MET A 148 -15.04 4.64 -4.18
C MET A 148 -16.06 4.98 -5.25
N ARG A 149 -16.89 6.00 -5.00
CA ARG A 149 -17.94 6.44 -5.93
C ARG A 149 -17.38 7.42 -6.95
N PRO A 150 -17.45 7.14 -8.26
CA PRO A 150 -16.97 8.03 -9.33
C PRO A 150 -17.68 9.37 -9.36
N ASP A 151 -18.99 9.40 -9.12
CA ASP A 151 -19.77 10.65 -9.05
C ASP A 151 -19.33 11.55 -7.89
N SER A 152 -19.02 10.96 -6.74
CA SER A 152 -18.45 11.69 -5.59
C SER A 152 -17.04 12.20 -5.91
N LEU A 153 -16.20 11.40 -6.57
CA LEU A 153 -14.88 11.81 -7.01
C LEU A 153 -14.96 13.00 -7.98
N ALA A 154 -15.83 12.92 -8.97
CA ALA A 154 -16.07 14.00 -9.93
C ALA A 154 -16.56 15.29 -9.25
N ALA A 155 -17.46 15.18 -8.25
CA ALA A 155 -17.94 16.32 -7.49
C ALA A 155 -16.82 17.01 -6.70
N GLU A 156 -15.93 16.25 -6.05
CA GLU A 156 -14.78 16.82 -5.34
C GLU A 156 -13.76 17.47 -6.32
N PHE A 157 -13.52 16.87 -7.47
CA PHE A 157 -12.70 17.50 -8.52
C PHE A 157 -13.31 18.82 -8.99
N ALA A 158 -14.61 18.88 -9.26
CA ALA A 158 -15.30 20.10 -9.67
C ALA A 158 -15.20 21.21 -8.62
N LYS A 159 -15.32 20.85 -7.34
CA LYS A 159 -15.15 21.77 -6.21
C LYS A 159 -13.72 22.31 -6.15
N ILE A 160 -12.70 21.44 -6.20
CA ILE A 160 -11.30 21.82 -6.18
C ILE A 160 -10.97 22.74 -7.38
N GLN A 161 -11.53 22.44 -8.55
CA GLN A 161 -11.39 23.26 -9.75
C GLN A 161 -12.01 24.64 -9.58
N SER A 162 -13.21 24.73 -8.98
CA SER A 162 -13.85 26.01 -8.70
C SER A 162 -13.08 26.89 -7.71
N GLU A 163 -12.29 26.26 -6.85
CA GLU A 163 -11.37 26.94 -5.91
C GLU A 163 -10.01 27.32 -6.58
N GLY A 164 -9.80 26.99 -7.84
CA GLY A 164 -8.54 27.25 -8.54
C GLY A 164 -7.35 26.43 -8.06
N LYS A 165 -7.61 25.24 -7.47
CA LYS A 165 -6.57 24.41 -6.81
C LYS A 165 -6.31 23.07 -7.52
N LEU A 166 -6.79 22.91 -8.76
CA LEU A 166 -6.66 21.65 -9.48
C LEU A 166 -5.20 21.23 -9.68
N ASP A 167 -4.31 22.19 -9.87
CA ASP A 167 -2.87 22.01 -9.98
C ASP A 167 -2.19 21.52 -8.69
N ARG A 168 -2.90 21.57 -7.58
CA ARG A 168 -2.45 21.02 -6.29
C ARG A 168 -2.81 19.55 -6.10
N VAL A 169 -3.68 18.98 -6.90
CA VAL A 169 -4.03 17.57 -6.80
C VAL A 169 -2.86 16.70 -7.27
N ARG A 170 -2.37 15.82 -6.40
CA ARG A 170 -1.23 14.93 -6.67
C ARG A 170 -1.64 13.47 -6.79
N LEU A 171 -2.62 13.04 -6.03
CA LEU A 171 -2.94 11.62 -5.93
C LEU A 171 -4.42 11.40 -5.63
N VAL A 172 -4.96 10.34 -6.21
CA VAL A 172 -6.19 9.67 -5.76
C VAL A 172 -5.77 8.33 -5.17
N TYR A 173 -6.10 8.10 -3.90
CA TYR A 173 -5.74 6.88 -3.19
C TYR A 173 -6.96 5.98 -2.99
N VAL A 174 -6.83 4.76 -3.46
CA VAL A 174 -7.85 3.70 -3.37
C VAL A 174 -7.17 2.39 -3.00
N VAL A 175 -7.78 1.62 -2.11
CA VAL A 175 -7.48 0.20 -1.93
C VAL A 175 -8.51 -0.57 -2.74
N SER A 176 -8.07 -1.15 -3.86
CA SER A 176 -8.98 -1.73 -4.87
C SER A 176 -9.62 -3.03 -4.43
N ASP A 177 -8.95 -3.79 -3.55
CA ASP A 177 -9.38 -5.10 -3.11
C ASP A 177 -9.23 -5.24 -1.59
N PHE A 178 -10.31 -5.71 -0.95
CA PHE A 178 -10.37 -5.92 0.50
C PHE A 178 -9.91 -4.69 1.30
N ASP A 179 -10.46 -3.52 0.98
CA ASP A 179 -10.09 -2.24 1.60
C ASP A 179 -10.10 -2.32 3.14
N ASN A 180 -9.09 -1.79 3.74
CA ASN A 180 -9.00 -1.66 5.19
C ASN A 180 -9.44 -0.23 5.60
N PRO A 181 -10.53 -0.06 6.40
CA PRO A 181 -11.17 -1.07 7.26
C PRO A 181 -12.46 -1.67 6.70
N SER A 182 -12.93 -1.29 5.52
CA SER A 182 -14.28 -1.61 5.05
C SER A 182 -14.45 -3.07 4.59
N GLY A 183 -13.36 -3.76 4.19
CA GLY A 183 -13.39 -5.08 3.57
C GLY A 183 -13.94 -5.07 2.14
N VAL A 184 -14.30 -3.91 1.60
CA VAL A 184 -14.93 -3.77 0.28
C VAL A 184 -13.87 -3.87 -0.82
N SER A 185 -14.23 -4.55 -1.92
CA SER A 185 -13.47 -4.50 -3.18
C SER A 185 -14.22 -3.64 -4.20
N VAL A 186 -13.46 -2.88 -5.00
CA VAL A 186 -14.04 -2.12 -6.12
C VAL A 186 -14.63 -3.11 -7.11
N SER A 187 -15.92 -2.98 -7.42
CA SER A 187 -16.62 -3.89 -8.31
C SER A 187 -16.05 -3.83 -9.74
N ALA A 188 -16.17 -4.95 -10.47
CA ALA A 188 -15.66 -5.04 -11.85
C ALA A 188 -16.29 -4.00 -12.77
N GLU A 189 -17.58 -3.70 -12.57
CA GLU A 189 -18.33 -2.70 -13.33
C GLU A 189 -17.83 -1.27 -13.08
N ARG A 190 -17.34 -0.99 -11.85
CA ARG A 190 -16.88 0.33 -11.45
C ARG A 190 -15.43 0.62 -11.81
N ARG A 191 -14.60 -0.43 -12.02
CA ARG A 191 -13.16 -0.25 -12.33
C ARG A 191 -12.86 0.54 -13.61
N PRO A 192 -13.70 0.48 -14.68
CA PRO A 192 -13.48 1.29 -15.89
C PRO A 192 -13.89 2.76 -15.78
N GLU A 193 -14.67 3.13 -14.77
CA GLU A 193 -15.16 4.50 -14.56
C GLU A 193 -14.09 5.39 -13.92
#